data_c23cd01ebbcb7730f0cbb44905a99d4e
#
_entry.id   c23cd01ebbcb7730f0cbb44905a99d4e
#
_cell.length_a   1.000
_cell.length_b   1.000
_cell.length_c   1.000
_cell.angle_alpha   90.00
_cell.angle_beta   90.00
_cell.angle_gamma   90.00
#
_symmetry.space_group_name_H-M   'P 1'
#
loop_
_entity.id
_entity.type
_entity.pdbx_description
1 polymer ?
#
loop_
_entity_poly.entity_id
_entity_poly.type
_entity_poly.pdbx_seq_one_letter_code
_entity_poly.pdbx_strand_id
1 'polypeptide(L)'
;MNDIEKYEFDRQGYLVIKGLLTRSEAGTLLNAINTLEEHALARVQAPPRKKAAWGQEYHADAELGYHTWGERADGKTLMIEDFWNADPNFDMLLDHPRTMEYIRAIVQGRITINNSEIRIRYTGNASGTHMGGPIDHKYRYAFSNGQIDCMMVRMVYFVHDVGPDQGPFCVVPSTHKTNYKSPYGNNPDQEPGMIGLPVEAGDAVLFTENLRHGGLTNHSSQTRKTLHVGYGPFWLMSQNIATMDEPPFITESTRARLNPAQNNLFRAWPLKPSQ
;
A
#
# COMPACT_ATOMS: atom_id res chain seq x y z
N MET A 1 -12.22 9.63 -12.40
CA MET A 1 -11.14 9.35 -13.38
C MET A 1 -11.62 9.77 -14.76
N ASN A 2 -10.97 10.75 -15.37
CA ASN A 2 -11.30 11.23 -16.72
C ASN A 2 -10.67 10.35 -17.82
N ASP A 3 -10.98 10.62 -19.09
CA ASP A 3 -10.53 9.75 -20.19
C ASP A 3 -9.02 9.83 -20.45
N ILE A 4 -8.39 11.00 -20.19
CA ILE A 4 -6.93 11.14 -20.27
C ILE A 4 -6.26 10.28 -19.20
N GLU A 5 -6.75 10.35 -17.97
CA GLU A 5 -6.22 9.54 -16.86
C GLU A 5 -6.40 8.04 -17.10
N LYS A 6 -7.55 7.61 -17.66
CA LYS A 6 -7.77 6.21 -18.04
C LYS A 6 -6.77 5.76 -19.10
N TYR A 7 -6.56 6.57 -20.14
CA TYR A 7 -5.58 6.29 -21.18
C TYR A 7 -4.16 6.22 -20.63
N GLU A 8 -3.75 7.15 -19.79
CA GLU A 8 -2.42 7.18 -19.21
C GLU A 8 -2.20 6.01 -18.24
N PHE A 9 -3.19 5.66 -17.42
CA PHE A 9 -3.11 4.48 -16.55
C PHE A 9 -2.98 3.20 -17.38
N ASP A 10 -3.81 3.02 -18.42
CA ASP A 10 -3.70 1.85 -19.30
C ASP A 10 -2.36 1.81 -20.04
N ARG A 11 -1.84 2.96 -20.46
CA ARG A 11 -0.55 3.04 -21.18
C ARG A 11 0.63 2.78 -20.28
N GLN A 12 0.66 3.33 -19.06
CA GLN A 12 1.83 3.36 -18.18
C GLN A 12 1.76 2.39 -17.01
N GLY A 13 0.56 2.02 -16.55
CA GLY A 13 0.31 1.18 -15.37
C GLY A 13 0.29 1.95 -14.06
N TYR A 14 0.39 3.28 -14.09
CA TYR A 14 0.32 4.13 -12.89
C TYR A 14 -0.17 5.54 -13.23
N LEU A 15 -0.57 6.27 -12.17
CA LEU A 15 -0.85 7.72 -12.20
C LEU A 15 -0.26 8.38 -10.96
N VAL A 16 0.26 9.59 -11.13
CA VAL A 16 0.52 10.50 -10.01
C VAL A 16 -0.67 11.45 -9.91
N ILE A 17 -1.40 11.38 -8.80
CA ILE A 17 -2.61 12.16 -8.56
C ILE A 17 -2.26 13.32 -7.64
N LYS A 18 -2.19 14.52 -8.19
CA LYS A 18 -1.83 15.70 -7.44
C LYS A 18 -2.95 16.14 -6.49
N GLY A 19 -2.57 16.45 -5.24
CA GLY A 19 -3.48 16.94 -4.22
C GLY A 19 -4.69 16.03 -4.02
N LEU A 20 -4.52 14.70 -4.00
CA LEU A 20 -5.60 13.75 -3.70
C LEU A 20 -6.17 14.04 -2.32
N LEU A 21 -5.29 14.25 -1.35
CA LEU A 21 -5.60 14.73 0.00
C LEU A 21 -5.26 16.21 0.10
N THR A 22 -5.95 16.91 0.97
CA THR A 22 -5.55 18.26 1.38
C THR A 22 -4.29 18.20 2.24
N ARG A 23 -3.55 19.29 2.35
CA ARG A 23 -2.39 19.37 3.27
C ARG A 23 -2.80 19.16 4.73
N SER A 24 -4.00 19.54 5.13
CA SER A 24 -4.54 19.30 6.47
C SER A 24 -4.76 17.81 6.74
N GLU A 25 -5.34 17.07 5.79
CA GLU A 25 -5.53 15.61 5.89
C GLU A 25 -4.18 14.90 5.93
N ALA A 26 -3.24 15.28 5.06
CA ALA A 26 -1.89 14.73 5.06
C ALA A 26 -1.18 14.98 6.40
N GLY A 27 -1.32 16.18 6.99
CA GLY A 27 -0.77 16.51 8.30
C GLY A 27 -1.39 15.68 9.43
N THR A 28 -2.70 15.46 9.41
CA THR A 28 -3.39 14.60 10.39
C THR A 28 -2.88 13.16 10.32
N LEU A 29 -2.75 12.61 9.11
CA LEU A 29 -2.22 11.27 8.89
C LEU A 29 -0.74 11.17 9.31
N LEU A 30 0.09 12.18 9.01
CA LEU A 30 1.49 12.20 9.44
C LEU A 30 1.63 12.16 10.96
N ASN A 31 0.80 12.92 11.69
CA ASN A 31 0.79 12.90 13.14
C ASN A 31 0.39 11.53 13.71
N ALA A 32 -0.64 10.90 13.14
CA ALA A 32 -1.05 9.54 13.51
C ALA A 32 0.07 8.52 13.24
N ILE A 33 0.75 8.62 12.09
CA ILE A 33 1.90 7.76 11.77
C ILE A 33 3.05 7.98 12.76
N ASN A 34 3.35 9.22 13.13
CA ASN A 34 4.44 9.52 14.06
C ASN A 34 4.19 8.87 15.44
N THR A 35 2.96 8.95 15.93
CA THR A 35 2.57 8.31 17.19
C THR A 35 2.67 6.78 17.06
N LEU A 36 2.13 6.21 15.99
CA LEU A 36 2.11 4.77 15.79
C LEU A 36 3.52 4.20 15.54
N GLU A 37 4.44 4.97 14.94
CA GLU A 37 5.84 4.58 14.79
C GLU A 37 6.50 4.28 16.13
N GLU A 38 6.30 5.12 17.14
CA GLU A 38 6.90 4.92 18.46
C GLU A 38 6.32 3.67 19.16
N HIS A 39 5.01 3.43 19.02
CA HIS A 39 4.38 2.21 19.51
C HIS A 39 4.94 0.96 18.80
N ALA A 40 5.09 1.02 17.48
CA ALA A 40 5.60 -0.10 16.70
C ALA A 40 7.06 -0.42 17.03
N LEU A 41 7.90 0.61 17.24
CA LEU A 41 9.29 0.43 17.67
C LEU A 41 9.42 -0.21 19.05
N ALA A 42 8.53 0.12 19.96
CA ALA A 42 8.45 -0.56 21.26
C ALA A 42 7.99 -2.02 21.10
N ARG A 43 7.04 -2.27 20.19
CA ARG A 43 6.46 -3.59 19.94
C ARG A 43 7.46 -4.58 19.34
N VAL A 44 8.33 -4.17 18.43
CA VAL A 44 9.36 -5.06 17.84
C VAL A 44 10.43 -5.53 18.84
N GLN A 45 10.49 -4.94 20.04
CA GLN A 45 11.32 -5.45 21.13
C GLN A 45 10.71 -6.63 21.90
N ALA A 46 9.39 -6.88 21.72
CA ALA A 46 8.70 -8.02 22.32
C ALA A 46 8.90 -9.29 21.47
N PRO A 47 8.57 -10.50 21.99
CA PRO A 47 8.60 -11.71 21.19
C PRO A 47 7.72 -11.62 19.94
N PRO A 48 8.16 -12.15 18.78
CA PRO A 48 7.37 -12.12 17.55
C PRO A 48 6.15 -13.04 17.65
N ARG A 49 5.07 -12.64 16.95
CA ARG A 49 3.87 -13.49 16.80
C ARG A 49 4.15 -14.67 15.87
N LYS A 50 4.81 -14.40 14.74
CA LYS A 50 5.16 -15.43 13.77
C LYS A 50 6.42 -15.08 12.99
N LYS A 51 6.98 -16.10 12.34
CA LYS A 51 8.06 -15.94 11.37
C LYS A 51 7.56 -16.32 9.99
N ALA A 52 7.70 -15.40 9.02
CA ALA A 52 7.35 -15.67 7.64
C ALA A 52 8.30 -16.68 6.99
N ALA A 53 7.89 -17.31 5.88
CA ALA A 53 8.68 -18.30 5.16
C ALA A 53 10.03 -17.74 4.66
N TRP A 54 10.11 -16.44 4.37
CA TRP A 54 11.34 -15.74 3.99
C TRP A 54 12.17 -15.24 5.17
N GLY A 55 11.85 -15.67 6.40
CA GLY A 55 12.66 -15.43 7.60
C GLY A 55 12.33 -14.18 8.39
N GLN A 56 11.47 -13.27 7.90
CA GLN A 56 11.08 -12.06 8.62
C GLN A 56 10.19 -12.40 9.82
N GLU A 57 10.50 -11.80 10.97
CA GLU A 57 9.69 -11.92 12.19
C GLU A 57 8.67 -10.80 12.26
N TYR A 58 7.41 -11.16 12.54
CA TYR A 58 6.28 -10.24 12.69
C TYR A 58 5.80 -10.21 14.13
N HIS A 59 5.60 -9.00 14.65
CA HIS A 59 5.10 -8.72 15.98
C HIS A 59 3.66 -8.23 15.88
N ALA A 60 2.83 -8.58 16.86
CA ALA A 60 1.45 -8.13 16.93
C ALA A 60 1.24 -7.28 18.17
N ASP A 61 0.50 -6.19 18.02
CA ASP A 61 -0.07 -5.44 19.13
C ASP A 61 -1.53 -5.85 19.31
N ALA A 62 -1.83 -6.57 20.39
CA ALA A 62 -3.18 -7.08 20.64
C ALA A 62 -4.15 -5.97 21.09
N GLU A 63 -3.66 -4.88 21.65
CA GLU A 63 -4.47 -3.75 22.12
C GLU A 63 -4.86 -2.84 20.95
N LEU A 64 -3.87 -2.42 20.17
CA LEU A 64 -4.05 -1.55 19.02
C LEU A 64 -4.33 -2.29 17.72
N GLY A 65 -4.27 -3.62 17.71
CA GLY A 65 -4.70 -4.47 16.60
C GLY A 65 -3.90 -4.36 15.32
N TYR A 66 -2.60 -4.03 15.36
CA TYR A 66 -1.74 -3.96 14.19
C TYR A 66 -0.63 -5.01 14.23
N HIS A 67 0.01 -5.22 13.07
CA HIS A 67 1.20 -6.05 12.94
C HIS A 67 2.37 -5.18 12.50
N THR A 68 3.58 -5.48 12.99
CA THR A 68 4.78 -4.70 12.67
C THR A 68 6.02 -5.55 12.58
N TRP A 69 7.00 -5.06 11.82
CA TRP A 69 8.35 -5.61 11.74
C TRP A 69 9.34 -4.53 11.30
N GLY A 70 10.62 -4.78 11.54
CA GLY A 70 11.70 -3.89 11.16
C GLY A 70 12.30 -3.13 12.33
N GLU A 71 13.05 -2.10 12.03
CA GLU A 71 13.79 -1.32 13.02
C GLU A 71 14.07 0.10 12.53
N ARG A 72 14.33 1.02 13.48
CA ARG A 72 14.81 2.37 13.18
C ARG A 72 16.34 2.36 13.12
N ALA A 73 16.89 2.21 11.92
CA ALA A 73 18.32 2.32 11.67
C ALA A 73 18.58 2.69 10.19
N ASP A 74 19.78 3.18 9.89
CA ASP A 74 20.19 3.47 8.51
C ASP A 74 20.12 2.23 7.65
N GLY A 75 19.62 2.38 6.43
CA GLY A 75 19.38 1.28 5.49
C GLY A 75 18.18 0.40 5.81
N LYS A 76 17.44 0.69 6.89
CA LYS A 76 16.34 -0.14 7.38
C LYS A 76 14.97 0.45 7.11
N THR A 77 13.95 -0.36 7.38
CA THR A 77 12.55 0.03 7.29
C THR A 77 11.79 -0.46 8.51
N LEU A 78 10.75 0.26 8.88
CA LEU A 78 9.69 -0.21 9.77
C LEU A 78 8.40 -0.32 8.97
N MET A 79 7.73 -1.47 9.09
CA MET A 79 6.45 -1.76 8.45
C MET A 79 5.38 -1.91 9.50
N ILE A 80 4.20 -1.36 9.24
CA ILE A 80 3.02 -1.51 10.10
C ILE A 80 1.84 -1.90 9.21
N GLU A 81 1.26 -3.08 9.45
CA GLU A 81 0.08 -3.60 8.75
C GLU A 81 -1.15 -3.51 9.64
N ASP A 82 -2.35 -3.48 9.03
CA ASP A 82 -3.64 -3.38 9.72
C ASP A 82 -3.81 -2.09 10.55
N PHE A 83 -3.17 -1.02 10.13
CA PHE A 83 -3.09 0.27 10.83
C PHE A 83 -4.46 0.91 11.11
N TRP A 84 -5.54 0.49 10.43
CA TRP A 84 -6.91 0.93 10.66
C TRP A 84 -7.36 0.79 12.11
N ASN A 85 -6.86 -0.26 12.79
CA ASN A 85 -7.25 -0.54 14.16
C ASN A 85 -6.63 0.44 15.15
N ALA A 86 -5.44 0.94 14.83
CA ALA A 86 -4.61 1.70 15.76
C ALA A 86 -5.06 3.14 15.97
N ASP A 87 -5.62 3.80 14.95
CA ASP A 87 -6.03 5.19 15.06
C ASP A 87 -7.20 5.51 14.10
N PRO A 88 -8.32 6.10 14.59
CA PRO A 88 -9.47 6.47 13.77
C PRO A 88 -9.17 7.53 12.72
N ASN A 89 -8.08 8.29 12.82
CA ASN A 89 -7.68 9.24 11.80
C ASN A 89 -7.39 8.56 10.45
N PHE A 90 -7.06 7.27 10.43
CA PHE A 90 -6.89 6.53 9.18
C PHE A 90 -8.21 6.22 8.47
N ASP A 91 -9.36 6.23 9.17
CA ASP A 91 -10.67 5.90 8.59
C ASP A 91 -11.03 6.80 7.41
N MET A 92 -10.49 8.03 7.36
CA MET A 92 -10.70 8.96 6.24
C MET A 92 -10.24 8.40 4.88
N LEU A 93 -9.33 7.43 4.86
CA LEU A 93 -8.83 6.82 3.63
C LEU A 93 -9.71 5.69 3.12
N LEU A 94 -10.60 5.12 3.94
CA LEU A 94 -11.41 3.94 3.60
C LEU A 94 -12.32 4.18 2.40
N ASP A 95 -13.11 5.23 2.48
CA ASP A 95 -14.09 5.58 1.45
C ASP A 95 -13.88 7.00 0.92
N HIS A 96 -12.62 7.48 0.96
CA HIS A 96 -12.27 8.80 0.44
C HIS A 96 -12.81 8.98 -0.99
N PRO A 97 -13.68 9.99 -1.25
CA PRO A 97 -14.46 10.06 -2.47
C PRO A 97 -13.60 10.01 -3.75
N ARG A 98 -12.53 10.81 -3.79
CA ARG A 98 -11.62 10.85 -4.94
C ARG A 98 -10.86 9.53 -5.13
N THR A 99 -10.42 8.89 -4.04
CA THR A 99 -9.79 7.55 -4.12
C THR A 99 -10.75 6.55 -4.75
N MET A 100 -11.98 6.47 -4.21
CA MET A 100 -12.96 5.49 -4.66
C MET A 100 -13.42 5.73 -6.11
N GLU A 101 -13.40 6.96 -6.59
CA GLU A 101 -13.64 7.27 -7.99
C GLU A 101 -12.61 6.61 -8.91
N TYR A 102 -11.31 6.69 -8.56
CA TYR A 102 -10.24 6.04 -9.32
C TYR A 102 -10.35 4.51 -9.25
N ILE A 103 -10.55 3.96 -8.05
CA ILE A 103 -10.58 2.50 -7.86
C ILE A 103 -11.75 1.87 -8.61
N ARG A 104 -12.95 2.48 -8.58
CA ARG A 104 -14.14 1.99 -9.33
C ARG A 104 -13.97 2.05 -10.83
N ALA A 105 -13.09 2.90 -11.36
CA ALA A 105 -12.83 2.98 -12.79
C ALA A 105 -11.98 1.82 -13.33
N ILE A 106 -11.26 1.09 -12.46
CA ILE A 106 -10.25 0.10 -12.86
C ILE A 106 -10.40 -1.27 -12.18
N VAL A 107 -11.10 -1.37 -11.06
CA VAL A 107 -11.43 -2.64 -10.39
C VAL A 107 -12.91 -2.96 -10.62
N GLN A 108 -13.18 -4.07 -11.30
CA GLN A 108 -14.56 -4.48 -11.58
C GLN A 108 -15.18 -5.27 -10.41
N GLY A 109 -16.49 -5.11 -10.25
CA GLY A 109 -17.28 -5.81 -9.24
C GLY A 109 -17.20 -5.17 -7.86
N ARG A 110 -17.47 -5.95 -6.80
CA ARG A 110 -17.38 -5.49 -5.42
C ARG A 110 -15.92 -5.32 -5.04
N ILE A 111 -15.55 -4.10 -4.65
CA ILE A 111 -14.20 -3.74 -4.24
C ILE A 111 -14.02 -4.05 -2.76
N THR A 112 -12.85 -4.62 -2.42
CA THR A 112 -12.39 -4.77 -1.04
C THR A 112 -10.95 -4.31 -0.89
N ILE A 113 -10.59 -3.91 0.33
CA ILE A 113 -9.20 -3.70 0.74
C ILE A 113 -8.61 -5.07 1.02
N ASN A 114 -7.47 -5.36 0.39
CA ASN A 114 -6.76 -6.63 0.56
C ASN A 114 -5.34 -6.47 1.10
N ASN A 115 -4.90 -5.22 1.24
CA ASN A 115 -3.60 -4.88 1.82
C ASN A 115 -3.68 -3.49 2.44
N SER A 116 -3.01 -3.30 3.57
CA SER A 116 -2.85 -2.00 4.22
C SER A 116 -1.53 -1.95 4.97
N GLU A 117 -0.66 -1.04 4.56
CA GLU A 117 0.69 -0.93 5.12
C GLU A 117 1.08 0.53 5.31
N ILE A 118 1.69 0.84 6.45
CA ILE A 118 2.53 2.03 6.60
C ILE A 118 3.97 1.58 6.38
N ARG A 119 4.67 2.28 5.48
CA ARG A 119 6.08 2.03 5.20
C ARG A 119 6.90 3.22 5.65
N ILE A 120 7.75 3.01 6.65
CA ILE A 120 8.67 4.01 7.20
C ILE A 120 10.07 3.61 6.79
N ARG A 121 10.72 4.46 5.98
CA ARG A 121 12.03 4.18 5.41
C ARG A 121 13.04 5.19 5.86
N TYR A 122 14.08 4.71 6.53
CA TYR A 122 15.14 5.53 7.07
C TYR A 122 16.22 5.82 6.03
N THR A 123 17.14 6.73 6.35
CA THR A 123 18.30 7.09 5.51
C THR A 123 19.00 5.83 4.97
N GLY A 124 19.41 5.84 3.72
CA GLY A 124 20.10 4.72 3.07
C GLY A 124 19.22 3.55 2.66
N ASN A 125 17.93 3.53 3.03
CA ASN A 125 17.01 2.45 2.63
C ASN A 125 16.57 2.58 1.17
N ALA A 126 16.59 1.46 0.45
CA ALA A 126 15.94 1.28 -0.85
C ALA A 126 14.89 0.17 -0.76
N SER A 127 13.88 0.20 -1.64
CA SER A 127 12.97 -0.91 -1.82
C SER A 127 13.28 -1.66 -3.10
N GLY A 128 13.64 -2.92 -2.97
CA GLY A 128 13.96 -3.75 -4.13
C GLY A 128 12.86 -3.76 -5.19
N THR A 129 13.28 -3.72 -6.46
CA THR A 129 12.37 -3.74 -7.60
C THR A 129 11.68 -5.09 -7.72
N HIS A 130 10.36 -5.08 -7.86
CA HIS A 130 9.53 -6.28 -7.99
C HIS A 130 8.26 -5.99 -8.80
N MET A 131 7.48 -7.04 -9.09
CA MET A 131 6.12 -6.96 -9.65
C MET A 131 5.29 -8.12 -9.11
N GLY A 132 3.97 -7.97 -9.11
CA GLY A 132 3.06 -9.04 -8.69
C GLY A 132 2.98 -9.23 -7.18
N GLY A 133 3.52 -8.31 -6.40
CA GLY A 133 3.48 -8.35 -4.94
C GLY A 133 4.11 -9.62 -4.35
N PRO A 134 3.67 -10.08 -3.17
CA PRO A 134 4.31 -11.16 -2.42
C PRO A 134 4.23 -12.53 -3.11
N ILE A 135 3.34 -12.73 -4.08
CA ILE A 135 3.19 -14.01 -4.77
C ILE A 135 4.12 -14.19 -5.97
N ASP A 136 4.90 -13.17 -6.34
CA ASP A 136 5.79 -13.13 -7.52
C ASP A 136 5.11 -13.62 -8.82
N HIS A 137 3.81 -13.38 -8.93
CA HIS A 137 2.99 -13.70 -10.10
C HIS A 137 2.15 -12.50 -10.49
N LYS A 138 1.87 -12.40 -11.79
CA LYS A 138 1.00 -11.35 -12.30
C LYS A 138 -0.46 -11.61 -11.92
N TYR A 139 -1.12 -10.55 -11.54
CA TYR A 139 -2.57 -10.49 -11.43
C TYR A 139 -3.20 -10.27 -12.80
N ARG A 140 -4.49 -10.58 -12.94
CA ARG A 140 -5.20 -10.26 -14.16
C ARG A 140 -5.23 -8.75 -14.38
N TYR A 141 -4.80 -8.34 -15.57
CA TYR A 141 -4.98 -7.01 -16.13
C TYR A 141 -5.54 -7.19 -17.54
N ALA A 142 -6.77 -6.79 -17.76
CA ALA A 142 -7.48 -6.98 -19.01
C ALA A 142 -8.31 -5.74 -19.36
N PHE A 143 -8.74 -5.64 -20.61
CA PHE A 143 -9.76 -4.72 -21.03
C PHE A 143 -10.98 -5.53 -21.43
N SER A 144 -12.09 -5.36 -20.74
CA SER A 144 -13.33 -6.08 -20.99
C SER A 144 -14.55 -5.19 -20.71
N ASN A 145 -15.63 -5.40 -21.44
CA ASN A 145 -16.87 -4.62 -21.28
C ASN A 145 -16.66 -3.11 -21.36
N GLY A 146 -15.70 -2.66 -22.19
CA GLY A 146 -15.42 -1.23 -22.39
C GLY A 146 -14.64 -0.54 -21.27
N GLN A 147 -14.05 -1.30 -20.35
CA GLN A 147 -13.28 -0.75 -19.24
C GLN A 147 -12.09 -1.66 -18.83
N ILE A 148 -11.17 -1.08 -18.08
CA ILE A 148 -10.08 -1.83 -17.49
C ILE A 148 -10.65 -2.78 -16.43
N ASP A 149 -10.11 -4.02 -16.39
CA ASP A 149 -10.35 -5.02 -15.36
C ASP A 149 -9.00 -5.34 -14.71
N CYS A 150 -8.63 -4.57 -13.69
CA CYS A 150 -7.41 -4.75 -12.94
C CYS A 150 -7.70 -5.42 -11.60
N MET A 151 -7.10 -6.58 -11.40
CA MET A 151 -7.37 -7.43 -10.24
C MET A 151 -6.71 -6.92 -8.96
N MET A 152 -5.59 -6.19 -9.07
CA MET A 152 -4.86 -5.66 -7.92
C MET A 152 -4.27 -4.31 -8.24
N VAL A 153 -4.70 -3.31 -7.49
CA VAL A 153 -4.17 -1.94 -7.55
C VAL A 153 -3.81 -1.45 -6.16
N ARG A 154 -2.84 -0.56 -6.11
CA ARG A 154 -2.48 0.14 -4.87
C ARG A 154 -2.60 1.64 -5.03
N MET A 155 -3.09 2.28 -3.97
CA MET A 155 -2.99 3.70 -3.74
C MET A 155 -1.91 3.93 -2.68
N VAL A 156 -0.87 4.68 -3.05
CA VAL A 156 0.18 5.13 -2.12
C VAL A 156 -0.08 6.59 -1.81
N TYR A 157 -0.31 6.91 -0.55
CA TYR A 157 -0.54 8.27 -0.08
C TYR A 157 0.74 8.84 0.52
N PHE A 158 1.05 10.09 0.16
CA PHE A 158 2.23 10.80 0.65
C PHE A 158 1.83 11.87 1.64
N VAL A 159 2.32 11.74 2.86
CA VAL A 159 1.96 12.61 3.99
C VAL A 159 2.94 13.77 4.20
N HIS A 160 4.03 13.77 3.46
CA HIS A 160 5.03 14.85 3.37
C HIS A 160 5.64 14.87 1.97
N ASP A 161 6.34 15.96 1.65
CA ASP A 161 7.04 16.09 0.38
C ASP A 161 8.15 15.03 0.26
N VAL A 162 8.31 14.46 -0.92
CA VAL A 162 9.39 13.50 -1.25
C VAL A 162 10.08 13.96 -2.52
N GLY A 163 11.27 14.53 -2.37
CA GLY A 163 12.13 14.95 -3.46
C GLY A 163 12.94 13.81 -4.09
N PRO A 164 13.71 14.10 -5.15
CA PRO A 164 14.52 13.10 -5.87
C PRO A 164 15.48 12.31 -4.97
N ASP A 165 16.12 12.96 -4.00
CA ASP A 165 17.12 12.36 -3.12
C ASP A 165 16.51 11.70 -1.86
N GLN A 166 15.20 11.80 -1.69
CA GLN A 166 14.48 11.31 -0.51
C GLN A 166 13.90 9.90 -0.70
N GLY A 167 14.49 9.11 -1.60
CA GLY A 167 14.07 7.75 -1.91
C GLY A 167 12.66 7.68 -2.48
N PRO A 168 12.32 8.41 -3.57
CA PRO A 168 10.96 8.43 -4.11
C PRO A 168 10.49 7.04 -4.52
N PHE A 169 9.17 6.83 -4.48
CA PHE A 169 8.57 5.69 -5.15
C PHE A 169 8.98 5.70 -6.62
N CYS A 170 9.30 4.54 -7.17
CA CYS A 170 9.82 4.46 -8.53
C CYS A 170 9.17 3.33 -9.31
N VAL A 171 9.11 3.50 -10.63
CA VAL A 171 8.44 2.58 -11.55
C VAL A 171 9.21 2.43 -12.85
N VAL A 172 9.06 1.28 -13.50
CA VAL A 172 9.40 1.12 -14.93
C VAL A 172 8.10 1.16 -15.73
N PRO A 173 7.77 2.27 -16.39
CA PRO A 173 6.50 2.46 -17.09
C PRO A 173 6.20 1.34 -18.09
N SER A 174 4.92 1.00 -18.27
CA SER A 174 4.39 0.03 -19.23
C SER A 174 4.74 -1.44 -18.96
N THR A 175 5.54 -1.75 -17.96
CA THR A 175 5.95 -3.14 -17.64
C THR A 175 4.81 -4.01 -17.11
N HIS A 176 3.68 -3.44 -16.70
CA HIS A 176 2.49 -4.18 -16.32
C HIS A 176 1.92 -5.06 -17.45
N LYS A 177 2.24 -4.75 -18.70
CA LYS A 177 1.84 -5.52 -19.89
C LYS A 177 2.87 -6.55 -20.34
N THR A 178 4.09 -6.56 -19.76
CA THR A 178 5.11 -7.56 -20.13
C THR A 178 4.71 -8.96 -19.65
N ASN A 179 4.91 -9.97 -20.48
CA ASN A 179 4.60 -11.35 -20.15
C ASN A 179 5.82 -12.15 -19.69
N TYR A 180 7.00 -11.62 -19.90
CA TYR A 180 8.25 -12.25 -19.50
C TYR A 180 8.75 -11.68 -18.18
N LYS A 181 9.39 -12.53 -17.39
CA LYS A 181 10.08 -12.11 -16.18
C LYS A 181 11.22 -11.15 -16.54
N SER A 182 11.40 -10.09 -15.74
CA SER A 182 12.50 -9.17 -15.94
C SER A 182 13.84 -9.90 -15.84
N PRO A 183 14.77 -9.68 -16.78
CA PRO A 183 16.13 -10.21 -16.69
C PRO A 183 17.02 -9.41 -15.75
N TYR A 184 16.55 -8.26 -15.28
CA TYR A 184 17.31 -7.38 -14.41
C TYR A 184 17.16 -7.81 -12.94
N GLY A 185 18.16 -7.46 -12.12
CA GLY A 185 18.11 -7.66 -10.68
C GLY A 185 17.03 -6.83 -9.99
N ASN A 186 17.12 -6.73 -8.68
CA ASN A 186 16.14 -6.02 -7.86
C ASN A 186 16.65 -4.67 -7.30
N ASN A 187 17.80 -4.18 -7.78
CA ASN A 187 18.29 -2.87 -7.37
C ASN A 187 17.62 -1.76 -8.19
N PRO A 188 16.72 -0.93 -7.60
CA PRO A 188 16.00 0.09 -8.33
C PRO A 188 16.89 1.19 -8.90
N ASP A 189 18.03 1.51 -8.26
CA ASP A 189 18.95 2.54 -8.72
C ASP A 189 19.74 2.12 -9.96
N GLN A 190 19.72 0.82 -10.30
CA GLN A 190 20.40 0.24 -11.47
C GLN A 190 19.44 -0.30 -12.54
N GLU A 191 18.13 -0.26 -12.28
CA GLU A 191 17.14 -0.83 -13.20
C GLU A 191 16.98 0.05 -14.45
N PRO A 192 17.19 -0.48 -15.66
CA PRO A 192 16.99 0.27 -16.89
C PRO A 192 15.53 0.76 -17.04
N GLY A 193 15.37 2.05 -17.35
CA GLY A 193 14.05 2.67 -17.52
C GLY A 193 13.30 2.98 -16.22
N MET A 194 13.93 2.76 -15.06
CA MET A 194 13.37 3.15 -13.78
C MET A 194 13.29 4.67 -13.68
N ILE A 195 12.14 5.18 -13.27
CA ILE A 195 11.91 6.60 -13.00
C ILE A 195 11.43 6.78 -11.56
N GLY A 196 12.06 7.69 -10.84
CA GLY A 196 11.58 8.16 -9.53
C GLY A 196 10.39 9.12 -9.71
N LEU A 197 9.45 9.07 -8.78
CA LEU A 197 8.24 9.91 -8.79
C LEU A 197 8.28 10.89 -7.60
N PRO A 198 8.88 12.08 -7.75
CA PRO A 198 8.82 13.12 -6.72
C PRO A 198 7.38 13.60 -6.52
N VAL A 199 7.01 13.84 -5.27
CA VAL A 199 5.64 14.17 -4.86
C VAL A 199 5.63 15.22 -3.76
N GLU A 200 4.50 15.89 -3.60
CA GLU A 200 4.22 16.79 -2.48
C GLU A 200 3.26 16.12 -1.48
N ALA A 201 3.23 16.67 -0.26
CA ALA A 201 2.27 16.23 0.76
C ALA A 201 0.82 16.34 0.25
N GLY A 202 0.09 15.25 0.35
CA GLY A 202 -1.27 15.14 -0.18
C GLY A 202 -1.37 14.54 -1.58
N ASP A 203 -0.26 14.40 -2.31
CA ASP A 203 -0.24 13.64 -3.55
C ASP A 203 -0.44 12.14 -3.30
N ALA A 204 -0.83 11.41 -4.32
CA ALA A 204 -0.89 9.95 -4.29
C ALA A 204 -0.39 9.35 -5.59
N VAL A 205 0.09 8.11 -5.51
CA VAL A 205 0.42 7.28 -6.67
C VAL A 205 -0.52 6.09 -6.71
N LEU A 206 -1.30 6.00 -7.77
CA LEU A 206 -2.11 4.84 -8.10
C LEU A 206 -1.34 3.97 -9.08
N PHE A 207 -1.18 2.67 -8.79
CA PHE A 207 -0.51 1.76 -9.72
C PHE A 207 -1.09 0.34 -9.65
N THR A 208 -0.93 -0.43 -10.73
CA THR A 208 -1.23 -1.86 -10.73
C THR A 208 -0.03 -2.65 -10.21
N GLU A 209 -0.27 -3.66 -9.36
CA GLU A 209 0.79 -4.54 -8.84
C GLU A 209 1.58 -5.28 -9.93
N ASN A 210 1.04 -5.34 -11.15
CA ASN A 210 1.77 -5.88 -12.29
C ASN A 210 2.89 -4.97 -12.81
N LEU A 211 2.88 -3.69 -12.41
CA LEU A 211 3.92 -2.74 -12.78
C LEU A 211 5.22 -3.07 -12.03
N ARG A 212 6.34 -3.06 -12.72
CA ARG A 212 7.63 -3.18 -12.06
C ARG A 212 7.93 -1.90 -11.31
N HIS A 213 8.06 -1.98 -9.99
CA HIS A 213 8.14 -0.83 -9.10
C HIS A 213 9.04 -1.11 -7.91
N GLY A 214 9.40 -0.04 -7.21
CA GLY A 214 10.24 -0.09 -6.02
C GLY A 214 10.31 1.25 -5.30
N GLY A 215 11.41 1.52 -4.64
CA GLY A 215 11.74 2.82 -4.06
C GLY A 215 13.23 3.05 -4.20
N LEU A 216 13.61 4.17 -4.80
CA LEU A 216 15.01 4.58 -4.92
C LEU A 216 15.65 4.72 -3.55
N THR A 217 16.95 4.70 -3.49
CA THR A 217 17.69 4.89 -2.24
C THR A 217 17.43 6.28 -1.65
N ASN A 218 17.13 6.32 -0.36
CA ASN A 218 16.99 7.57 0.37
C ASN A 218 18.38 8.09 0.78
N HIS A 219 18.89 9.07 0.05
CA HIS A 219 20.17 9.72 0.32
C HIS A 219 20.08 10.91 1.28
N SER A 220 18.87 11.25 1.73
CA SER A 220 18.62 12.36 2.64
C SER A 220 18.57 11.90 4.10
N SER A 221 18.60 12.86 5.01
CA SER A 221 18.35 12.63 6.45
C SER A 221 16.86 12.54 6.80
N GLN A 222 15.96 12.81 5.84
CA GLN A 222 14.52 12.76 6.08
C GLN A 222 14.01 11.32 6.01
N THR A 223 13.32 10.88 7.06
CA THR A 223 12.59 9.60 7.04
C THR A 223 11.38 9.70 6.12
N ARG A 224 11.26 8.77 5.16
CA ARG A 224 10.12 8.69 4.27
C ARG A 224 9.00 7.86 4.88
N LYS A 225 7.80 8.43 4.99
CA LYS A 225 6.58 7.79 5.53
C LYS A 225 5.48 7.78 4.47
N THR A 226 4.96 6.61 4.16
CA THR A 226 3.90 6.42 3.16
C THR A 226 2.85 5.45 3.65
N LEU A 227 1.59 5.67 3.27
CA LEU A 227 0.51 4.71 3.47
C LEU A 227 0.21 4.03 2.14
N HIS A 228 0.13 2.71 2.17
CA HIS A 228 -0.19 1.87 1.02
C HIS A 228 -1.52 1.16 1.29
N VAL A 229 -2.49 1.33 0.42
CA VAL A 229 -3.76 0.61 0.49
C VAL A 229 -3.98 -0.14 -0.82
N GLY A 230 -4.09 -1.46 -0.72
CA GLY A 230 -4.35 -2.35 -1.83
C GLY A 230 -5.84 -2.61 -2.00
N TYR A 231 -6.33 -2.52 -3.22
CA TYR A 231 -7.72 -2.77 -3.60
C TYR A 231 -7.81 -3.84 -4.67
N GLY A 232 -8.85 -4.64 -4.59
CA GLY A 232 -9.15 -5.68 -5.58
C GLY A 232 -10.59 -6.18 -5.45
N PRO A 233 -11.00 -7.15 -6.29
CA PRO A 233 -12.31 -7.76 -6.16
C PRO A 233 -12.40 -8.54 -4.84
N PHE A 234 -13.61 -8.64 -4.29
CA PHE A 234 -13.89 -9.20 -2.96
C PHE A 234 -13.40 -10.65 -2.74
N TRP A 235 -13.19 -11.40 -3.80
CA TRP A 235 -12.71 -12.78 -3.75
C TRP A 235 -11.18 -12.91 -3.79
N LEU A 236 -10.44 -11.80 -4.03
CA LEU A 236 -8.98 -11.80 -3.96
C LEU A 236 -8.54 -11.97 -2.49
N MET A 237 -7.59 -12.87 -2.26
CA MET A 237 -7.02 -13.09 -0.94
C MET A 237 -6.27 -11.87 -0.44
N SER A 238 -6.10 -11.76 0.88
CA SER A 238 -5.26 -10.75 1.51
C SER A 238 -3.84 -10.79 0.96
N GLN A 239 -3.27 -9.60 0.81
CA GLN A 239 -1.88 -9.39 0.40
C GLN A 239 -1.06 -8.73 1.52
N ASN A 240 -1.61 -8.64 2.73
CA ASN A 240 -0.83 -8.28 3.91
C ASN A 240 0.19 -9.37 4.19
N ILE A 241 1.45 -8.98 4.36
CA ILE A 241 2.54 -9.95 4.46
C ILE A 241 2.48 -10.73 5.79
N ALA A 242 2.06 -10.07 6.87
CA ALA A 242 1.89 -10.73 8.18
C ALA A 242 0.69 -11.69 8.22
N THR A 243 -0.34 -11.42 7.40
CA THR A 243 -1.62 -12.13 7.45
C THR A 243 -2.09 -12.58 6.05
N MET A 244 -1.15 -12.95 5.18
CA MET A 244 -1.41 -13.25 3.76
C MET A 244 -2.44 -14.37 3.54
N ASP A 245 -2.53 -15.30 4.45
CA ASP A 245 -3.47 -16.42 4.49
C ASP A 245 -4.78 -16.09 5.23
N GLU A 246 -4.90 -14.88 5.76
CA GLU A 246 -6.05 -14.41 6.53
C GLU A 246 -6.69 -13.20 5.81
N PRO A 247 -7.98 -12.90 6.01
CA PRO A 247 -8.56 -11.61 5.65
C PRO A 247 -7.84 -10.47 6.39
N PRO A 248 -7.86 -9.22 5.88
CA PRO A 248 -7.38 -8.07 6.63
C PRO A 248 -8.03 -8.04 8.01
N PHE A 249 -7.19 -7.93 9.03
CA PHE A 249 -7.66 -7.97 10.41
C PHE A 249 -8.29 -6.65 10.81
N ILE A 250 -9.54 -6.68 11.25
CA ILE A 250 -10.28 -5.52 11.76
C ILE A 250 -10.89 -5.89 13.11
N THR A 251 -10.52 -5.16 14.16
CA THR A 251 -11.05 -5.38 15.51
C THR A 251 -12.55 -5.05 15.60
N GLU A 252 -13.23 -5.60 16.61
CA GLU A 252 -14.64 -5.27 16.86
C GLU A 252 -14.84 -3.78 17.15
N SER A 253 -13.94 -3.14 17.87
CA SER A 253 -13.98 -1.70 18.15
C SER A 253 -13.84 -0.88 16.85
N THR A 254 -12.96 -1.27 15.95
CA THR A 254 -12.84 -0.65 14.62
C THR A 254 -14.13 -0.83 13.83
N ARG A 255 -14.66 -2.05 13.75
CA ARG A 255 -15.93 -2.32 13.05
C ARG A 255 -17.10 -1.50 13.60
N ALA A 256 -17.17 -1.31 14.91
CA ALA A 256 -18.25 -0.57 15.56
C ALA A 256 -18.26 0.92 15.21
N ARG A 257 -17.09 1.52 14.92
CA ARG A 257 -17.01 2.94 14.55
C ARG A 257 -17.18 3.18 13.05
N LEU A 258 -16.98 2.15 12.21
CA LEU A 258 -17.10 2.27 10.76
C LEU A 258 -18.58 2.25 10.32
N ASN A 259 -18.89 3.07 9.32
CA ASN A 259 -20.20 3.03 8.67
C ASN A 259 -20.35 1.75 7.80
N PRO A 260 -21.57 1.39 7.34
CA PRO A 260 -21.80 0.21 6.54
C PRO A 260 -21.00 0.18 5.22
N ALA A 261 -20.76 1.32 4.58
CA ALA A 261 -19.99 1.38 3.33
C ALA A 261 -18.50 1.09 3.58
N GLN A 262 -17.94 1.65 4.63
CA GLN A 262 -16.57 1.38 5.06
C GLN A 262 -16.38 -0.08 5.49
N ASN A 263 -17.30 -0.62 6.28
CA ASN A 263 -17.26 -2.03 6.67
C ASN A 263 -17.30 -2.98 5.46
N ASN A 264 -18.00 -2.62 4.38
CA ASN A 264 -18.06 -3.40 3.16
C ASN A 264 -16.74 -3.47 2.37
N LEU A 265 -15.79 -2.58 2.65
CA LEU A 265 -14.46 -2.63 2.05
C LEU A 265 -13.57 -3.73 2.63
N PHE A 266 -13.91 -4.23 3.82
CA PHE A 266 -13.21 -5.36 4.41
C PHE A 266 -13.95 -6.66 4.06
N ARG A 267 -13.18 -7.69 3.71
CA ARG A 267 -13.72 -9.00 3.38
C ARG A 267 -14.36 -9.61 4.64
N ALA A 268 -15.68 -9.49 4.75
CA ALA A 268 -16.44 -10.24 5.72
C ALA A 268 -16.95 -11.52 5.02
N TRP A 269 -16.51 -12.68 5.43
CA TRP A 269 -17.30 -13.89 5.25
C TRP A 269 -18.47 -13.76 6.23
N PRO A 270 -19.73 -13.81 5.76
CA PRO A 270 -20.82 -13.89 6.72
C PRO A 270 -20.60 -15.15 7.54
N LEU A 271 -20.40 -15.00 8.83
CA LEU A 271 -20.53 -16.11 9.75
C LEU A 271 -21.92 -16.69 9.49
N LYS A 272 -22.00 -17.96 9.11
CA LYS A 272 -23.30 -18.61 9.07
C LYS A 272 -23.92 -18.42 10.45
N PRO A 273 -25.19 -18.00 10.56
CA PRO A 273 -25.87 -18.02 11.83
C PRO A 273 -25.66 -19.39 12.46
N SER A 274 -25.23 -19.45 13.69
CA SER A 274 -25.23 -20.70 14.47
C SER A 274 -26.64 -21.27 14.38
N GLN A 275 -26.78 -22.45 13.75
CA GLN A 275 -28.02 -23.22 13.73
C GLN A 275 -28.36 -23.64 15.14
#